data_f938139eadca5d32bd30d065dd1d96df
#
_entry.id   f938139eadca5d32bd30d065dd1d96df
#
_cell.length_a   1.000
_cell.length_b   1.000
_cell.length_c   1.000
_cell.angle_alpha   90.00
_cell.angle_beta   90.00
_cell.angle_gamma   90.00
#
_symmetry.space_group_name_H-M   'P 1'
#
loop_
_entity.id
_entity.type
_entity.pdbx_description
1 polymer ?
#
loop_
_entity_poly.entity_id
_entity_poly.type
_entity_poly.pdbx_seq_one_letter_code
_entity_poly.pdbx_strand_id
1 'polypeptide(L)'
;VELDAAVIDKTDVPSYTPWSALLALRYIIAVARELKRPVVVFEPLGSNMGSHTGNGIVEQSINNYSAQSGTVVVVPTGNQGNTDTHTEGIIESSGYIKDIEIRVGEKQKNLPIEIWVNKPNRVKLSIVSPSGEVIDNLEAKNTNNERIKFLYEGTEMIVNFTSPELSTGDSLIFIRAYNLKAGIWKFRLTGQSIVDGKYYAWIPQRELLDSETKFLNSVGYTTLTLSSTSSGAISVAYYNQDDNSVISESGRGYTRYGMIKPDIAAGGFNAIVTNPGGGTAVISGSSVAGAVVAGCCALILQWAVVDKNYPDIYAAQIKSYIISGAKGRPGDVYPNKEWGYGMFDMQGVFDRIRETYSPRSDEDYEEYRVNNLFIRMPKYRHNRTIN
;
A
#
# COMPACT_ATOMS: atom_id res chain seq x y z
N VAL A 1 8.73 -12.58 14.98
CA VAL A 1 10.12 -12.21 14.63
C VAL A 1 10.34 -10.77 15.05
N GLU A 2 11.36 -10.53 15.83
CA GLU A 2 11.80 -9.21 16.22
C GLU A 2 12.77 -8.67 15.17
N LEU A 3 12.67 -7.37 14.87
CA LEU A 3 13.54 -6.67 13.94
C LEU A 3 14.43 -5.70 14.71
N ASP A 4 15.69 -5.61 14.32
CA ASP A 4 16.57 -4.59 14.82
C ASP A 4 16.16 -3.22 14.25
N ALA A 5 15.88 -2.27 15.15
CA ALA A 5 15.54 -0.92 14.75
C ALA A 5 16.77 -0.22 14.14
N ALA A 6 16.58 0.43 13.02
CA ALA A 6 17.57 1.35 12.46
C ALA A 6 17.49 2.69 13.21
N VAL A 7 18.64 3.25 13.56
CA VAL A 7 18.69 4.61 14.12
C VAL A 7 18.58 5.60 12.97
N ILE A 8 17.42 6.26 12.86
CA ILE A 8 17.21 7.34 11.92
C ILE A 8 17.16 8.66 12.70
N ASP A 9 18.15 9.51 12.45
CA ASP A 9 18.23 10.93 12.88
C ASP A 9 17.45 11.31 14.17
N LYS A 10 17.83 10.73 15.31
CA LYS A 10 17.32 11.13 16.64
C LYS A 10 15.80 11.15 16.82
N THR A 11 15.06 10.41 16.01
CA THR A 11 13.64 10.19 16.27
C THR A 11 13.48 9.04 17.27
N ASP A 12 12.58 9.19 18.25
CA ASP A 12 12.23 8.11 19.18
C ASP A 12 11.34 7.05 18.54
N VAL A 13 11.10 7.18 17.21
CA VAL A 13 10.25 6.27 16.44
C VAL A 13 11.08 5.11 15.91
N PRO A 14 10.80 3.86 16.30
CA PRO A 14 11.49 2.69 15.75
C PRO A 14 11.31 2.63 14.24
N SER A 15 12.40 2.60 13.52
CA SER A 15 12.40 2.48 12.07
C SER A 15 13.16 1.23 11.65
N TYR A 16 12.72 0.60 10.59
CA TYR A 16 13.30 -0.65 10.10
C TYR A 16 13.68 -0.49 8.63
N THR A 17 14.75 -1.16 8.23
CA THR A 17 15.13 -1.14 6.81
C THR A 17 14.23 -2.10 6.01
N PRO A 18 13.94 -1.82 4.73
CA PRO A 18 13.24 -2.78 3.87
C PRO A 18 13.95 -4.13 3.81
N TRP A 19 15.28 -4.13 3.92
CA TRP A 19 16.08 -5.35 3.97
C TRP A 19 15.79 -6.21 5.19
N SER A 20 15.65 -5.61 6.37
CA SER A 20 15.29 -6.33 7.61
C SER A 20 13.90 -6.99 7.48
N ALA A 21 12.92 -6.29 6.90
CA ALA A 21 11.60 -6.84 6.65
C ALA A 21 11.64 -8.04 5.68
N LEU A 22 12.42 -7.94 4.60
CA LEU A 22 12.61 -9.04 3.64
C LEU A 22 13.26 -10.27 4.26
N LEU A 23 14.27 -10.08 5.10
CA LEU A 23 14.93 -11.18 5.82
C LEU A 23 13.99 -11.84 6.82
N ALA A 24 13.19 -11.05 7.55
CA ALA A 24 12.18 -11.57 8.47
C ALA A 24 11.12 -12.38 7.74
N LEU A 25 10.60 -11.89 6.64
CA LEU A 25 9.63 -12.60 5.80
C LEU A 25 10.21 -13.94 5.32
N ARG A 26 11.42 -13.92 4.78
CA ARG A 26 12.15 -15.14 4.36
C ARG A 26 12.31 -16.13 5.50
N TYR A 27 12.70 -15.67 6.68
CA TYR A 27 12.88 -16.50 7.86
C TYR A 27 11.58 -17.17 8.29
N ILE A 28 10.47 -16.41 8.41
CA ILE A 28 9.16 -16.93 8.80
C ILE A 28 8.72 -18.04 7.84
N ILE A 29 8.85 -17.80 6.53
CA ILE A 29 8.47 -18.79 5.52
C ILE A 29 9.35 -20.05 5.58
N ALA A 30 10.65 -19.90 5.83
CA ALA A 30 11.56 -21.04 5.98
C ALA A 30 11.17 -21.92 7.18
N VAL A 31 10.89 -21.31 8.34
CA VAL A 31 10.44 -22.00 9.55
C VAL A 31 9.08 -22.69 9.33
N ALA A 32 8.13 -22.01 8.68
CA ALA A 32 6.81 -22.60 8.39
C ALA A 32 6.94 -23.88 7.51
N ARG A 33 7.84 -23.83 6.51
CA ARG A 33 8.14 -25.00 5.65
C ARG A 33 8.79 -26.15 6.43
N GLU A 34 9.76 -25.85 7.30
CA GLU A 34 10.41 -26.84 8.16
C GLU A 34 9.39 -27.52 9.07
N LEU A 35 8.50 -26.75 9.67
CA LEU A 35 7.44 -27.24 10.53
C LEU A 35 6.27 -27.88 9.75
N LYS A 36 6.25 -27.79 8.42
CA LYS A 36 5.16 -28.26 7.54
C LYS A 36 3.81 -27.70 7.96
N ARG A 37 3.75 -26.41 8.29
CA ARG A 37 2.53 -25.72 8.73
C ARG A 37 2.15 -24.60 7.78
N PRO A 38 0.85 -24.36 7.56
CA PRO A 38 0.40 -23.15 6.93
C PRO A 38 0.79 -21.93 7.78
N VAL A 39 0.90 -20.77 7.16
CA VAL A 39 1.34 -19.55 7.86
C VAL A 39 0.58 -18.32 7.37
N VAL A 40 0.16 -17.51 8.32
CA VAL A 40 -0.25 -16.13 8.07
C VAL A 40 0.86 -15.22 8.57
N VAL A 41 1.40 -14.40 7.68
CA VAL A 41 2.33 -13.34 8.03
C VAL A 41 1.54 -12.04 8.11
N PHE A 42 1.47 -11.46 9.29
CA PHE A 42 0.97 -10.11 9.48
C PHE A 42 2.18 -9.16 9.52
N GLU A 43 2.25 -8.23 8.55
CA GLU A 43 3.33 -7.26 8.43
C GLU A 43 2.78 -5.85 8.68
N PRO A 44 2.79 -5.35 9.94
CA PRO A 44 2.28 -4.03 10.30
C PRO A 44 3.30 -2.91 10.03
N LEU A 45 4.19 -3.12 9.07
CA LEU A 45 5.21 -2.17 8.66
C LEU A 45 4.76 -1.43 7.40
N GLY A 46 5.22 -0.21 7.22
CA GLY A 46 4.90 0.57 6.05
C GLY A 46 5.93 1.65 5.76
N SER A 47 6.00 2.08 4.51
CA SER A 47 6.82 3.19 4.06
C SER A 47 6.05 4.01 3.04
N ASN A 48 6.24 5.34 3.08
CA ASN A 48 5.79 6.23 2.02
C ASN A 48 6.79 6.30 0.86
N MET A 49 8.00 5.75 1.05
CA MET A 49 9.06 5.83 0.04
C MET A 49 9.00 4.61 -0.86
N GLY A 50 8.94 4.85 -2.17
CA GLY A 50 8.88 3.80 -3.18
C GLY A 50 7.90 4.10 -4.31
N SER A 51 7.73 3.14 -5.22
CA SER A 51 6.99 3.37 -6.48
C SER A 51 5.46 3.43 -6.32
N HIS A 52 4.89 2.89 -5.26
CA HIS A 52 3.44 2.74 -5.05
C HIS A 52 2.68 2.07 -6.20
N THR A 53 3.37 1.19 -6.94
CA THR A 53 2.79 0.45 -8.08
C THR A 53 2.54 -1.03 -7.78
N GLY A 54 3.07 -1.54 -6.67
CA GLY A 54 3.06 -2.95 -6.32
C GLY A 54 4.20 -3.77 -6.95
N ASN A 55 5.15 -3.12 -7.61
CA ASN A 55 6.24 -3.74 -8.37
C ASN A 55 7.64 -3.58 -7.75
N GLY A 56 7.76 -2.94 -6.59
CA GLY A 56 9.02 -2.82 -5.86
C GLY A 56 9.51 -4.16 -5.31
N ILE A 57 10.74 -4.20 -4.82
CA ILE A 57 11.37 -5.45 -4.36
C ILE A 57 10.64 -6.08 -3.15
N VAL A 58 10.10 -5.25 -2.25
CA VAL A 58 9.33 -5.71 -1.09
C VAL A 58 8.03 -6.35 -1.57
N GLU A 59 7.27 -5.64 -2.42
CA GLU A 59 5.99 -6.12 -2.95
C GLU A 59 6.16 -7.38 -3.80
N GLN A 60 7.19 -7.44 -4.64
CA GLN A 60 7.49 -8.65 -5.41
C GLN A 60 7.83 -9.85 -4.50
N SER A 61 8.54 -9.62 -3.40
CA SER A 61 8.83 -10.68 -2.43
C SER A 61 7.55 -11.17 -1.75
N ILE A 62 6.66 -10.26 -1.35
CA ILE A 62 5.35 -10.60 -0.81
C ILE A 62 4.54 -11.39 -1.84
N ASN A 63 4.49 -10.93 -3.09
CA ASN A 63 3.79 -11.62 -4.18
C ASN A 63 4.28 -13.05 -4.38
N ASN A 64 5.61 -13.24 -4.39
CA ASN A 64 6.23 -14.55 -4.58
C ASN A 64 5.93 -15.53 -3.43
N TYR A 65 5.91 -15.04 -2.19
CA TYR A 65 5.57 -15.89 -1.04
C TYR A 65 4.08 -16.17 -0.95
N SER A 66 3.22 -15.19 -1.23
CA SER A 66 1.76 -15.36 -1.27
C SER A 66 1.29 -16.30 -2.39
N ALA A 67 2.10 -16.52 -3.42
CA ALA A 67 1.82 -17.49 -4.47
C ALA A 67 2.03 -18.95 -4.03
N GLN A 68 2.50 -19.19 -2.80
CA GLN A 68 2.69 -20.55 -2.26
C GLN A 68 1.45 -21.01 -1.52
N SER A 69 1.05 -22.28 -1.73
CA SER A 69 -0.07 -22.89 -1.00
C SER A 69 0.14 -22.78 0.51
N GLY A 70 -0.93 -22.50 1.25
CA GLY A 70 -0.90 -22.40 2.70
C GLY A 70 -0.17 -21.16 3.26
N THR A 71 0.19 -20.20 2.42
CA THR A 71 0.88 -18.96 2.83
C THR A 71 0.02 -17.75 2.53
N VAL A 72 -0.25 -16.92 3.53
CA VAL A 72 -1.01 -15.67 3.39
C VAL A 72 -0.20 -14.52 4.01
N VAL A 73 -0.13 -13.39 3.32
CA VAL A 73 0.45 -12.15 3.86
C VAL A 73 -0.66 -11.10 3.97
N VAL A 74 -0.83 -10.52 5.16
CA VAL A 74 -1.79 -9.45 5.43
C VAL A 74 -1.02 -8.20 5.81
N VAL A 75 -1.36 -7.08 5.19
CA VAL A 75 -0.70 -5.79 5.37
C VAL A 75 -1.73 -4.68 5.61
N PRO A 76 -1.49 -3.77 6.55
CA PRO A 76 -2.33 -2.59 6.73
C PRO A 76 -2.02 -1.53 5.66
N THR A 77 -2.99 -0.68 5.34
CA THR A 77 -2.82 0.44 4.40
C THR A 77 -1.91 1.55 4.89
N GLY A 78 -1.59 1.56 6.19
CA GLY A 78 -0.92 2.68 6.85
C GLY A 78 -1.90 3.75 7.35
N ASN A 79 -1.36 4.76 8.03
CA ASN A 79 -2.13 5.82 8.69
C ASN A 79 -1.80 7.20 8.11
N GLN A 80 -1.57 7.27 6.78
CA GLN A 80 -1.06 8.47 6.12
C GLN A 80 -2.11 9.19 5.25
N GLY A 81 -3.39 8.84 5.37
CA GLY A 81 -4.47 9.35 4.52
C GLY A 81 -4.70 10.86 4.58
N ASN A 82 -4.39 11.51 5.72
CA ASN A 82 -4.57 12.96 5.91
C ASN A 82 -3.33 13.67 6.48
N THR A 83 -2.15 13.11 6.25
CA THR A 83 -0.91 13.58 6.89
C THR A 83 -0.14 14.62 6.07
N ASP A 84 -0.66 15.02 4.93
CA ASP A 84 -0.04 15.98 4.00
C ASP A 84 1.36 15.53 3.52
N THR A 85 1.60 14.20 3.44
CA THR A 85 2.89 13.61 3.07
C THR A 85 2.96 13.13 1.62
N HIS A 86 1.88 13.34 0.86
CA HIS A 86 1.76 13.02 -0.56
C HIS A 86 1.13 14.16 -1.35
N THR A 87 1.61 14.33 -2.59
CA THR A 87 0.97 15.16 -3.62
C THR A 87 1.09 14.53 -4.98
N GLU A 88 0.12 14.77 -5.83
CA GLU A 88 0.10 14.31 -7.23
C GLU A 88 -0.51 15.38 -8.14
N GLY A 89 -0.28 15.26 -9.44
CA GLY A 89 -0.88 16.19 -10.39
C GLY A 89 -0.50 15.89 -11.84
N ILE A 90 -0.83 16.83 -12.68
CA ILE A 90 -0.60 16.75 -14.12
C ILE A 90 0.19 17.97 -14.59
N ILE A 91 1.20 17.73 -15.41
CA ILE A 91 1.92 18.73 -16.20
C ILE A 91 1.23 18.76 -17.57
N GLU A 92 0.54 19.86 -17.88
CA GLU A 92 -0.43 19.89 -18.98
C GLU A 92 0.21 19.78 -20.37
N SER A 93 1.42 20.36 -20.54
CA SER A 93 2.08 20.39 -21.85
C SER A 93 3.59 20.63 -21.74
N SER A 94 4.28 20.50 -22.85
CA SER A 94 5.69 20.93 -22.93
C SER A 94 5.79 22.44 -22.71
N GLY A 95 6.77 22.85 -21.89
CA GLY A 95 6.95 24.21 -21.43
C GLY A 95 6.08 24.60 -20.22
N TYR A 96 5.06 23.80 -19.88
CA TYR A 96 4.26 24.05 -18.67
C TYR A 96 5.10 23.86 -17.40
N ILE A 97 4.89 24.74 -16.43
CA ILE A 97 5.60 24.76 -15.15
C ILE A 97 4.62 24.35 -14.04
N LYS A 98 5.02 23.36 -13.23
CA LYS A 98 4.28 22.92 -12.06
C LYS A 98 5.16 22.96 -10.82
N ASP A 99 4.77 23.73 -9.83
CA ASP A 99 5.48 23.81 -8.54
C ASP A 99 4.91 22.77 -7.56
N ILE A 100 5.80 22.01 -6.95
CA ILE A 100 5.55 21.15 -5.80
C ILE A 100 6.09 21.90 -4.59
N GLU A 101 5.23 22.33 -3.69
CA GLU A 101 5.61 23.16 -2.55
C GLU A 101 5.61 22.35 -1.26
N ILE A 102 6.73 22.40 -0.54
CA ILE A 102 6.91 21.77 0.77
C ILE A 102 7.19 22.87 1.79
N ARG A 103 6.34 22.95 2.82
CA ARG A 103 6.69 23.67 4.04
C ARG A 103 7.63 22.79 4.85
N VAL A 104 8.72 23.36 5.31
CA VAL A 104 9.71 22.68 6.15
C VAL A 104 9.71 23.33 7.53
N GLY A 105 9.53 22.55 8.58
CA GLY A 105 9.54 23.00 9.96
C GLY A 105 10.95 23.25 10.49
N GLU A 106 11.06 23.99 11.60
CA GLU A 106 12.36 24.44 12.19
C GLU A 106 13.27 23.28 12.63
N LYS A 107 12.66 22.15 13.02
CA LYS A 107 13.40 20.98 13.52
C LYS A 107 13.78 20.01 12.40
N GLN A 108 13.23 20.14 11.20
CA GLN A 108 13.50 19.25 10.08
C GLN A 108 14.85 19.58 9.44
N LYS A 109 15.88 18.82 9.78
CA LYS A 109 17.25 19.06 9.25
C LYS A 109 17.57 18.21 8.03
N ASN A 110 16.99 17.02 7.94
CA ASN A 110 17.20 16.11 6.82
C ASN A 110 15.85 15.67 6.27
N LEU A 111 15.70 15.65 4.94
CA LEU A 111 14.45 15.26 4.30
C LEU A 111 14.73 14.52 2.99
N PRO A 112 14.40 13.24 2.88
CA PRO A 112 14.30 12.58 1.59
C PRO A 112 12.98 12.93 0.92
N ILE A 113 13.01 13.15 -0.40
CA ILE A 113 11.85 13.49 -1.23
C ILE A 113 11.92 12.61 -2.47
N GLU A 114 10.83 11.93 -2.81
CA GLU A 114 10.69 11.22 -4.07
C GLU A 114 9.68 11.92 -4.97
N ILE A 115 10.06 12.14 -6.23
CA ILE A 115 9.17 12.63 -7.28
C ILE A 115 9.21 11.60 -8.42
N TRP A 116 8.06 11.01 -8.68
CA TRP A 116 7.86 10.03 -9.73
C TRP A 116 7.14 10.67 -10.92
N VAL A 117 7.65 10.47 -12.12
CA VAL A 117 7.04 10.96 -13.36
C VAL A 117 6.79 9.79 -14.28
N ASN A 118 5.54 9.60 -14.67
CA ASN A 118 5.16 8.49 -15.56
C ASN A 118 5.85 8.61 -16.92
N LYS A 119 6.38 7.51 -17.43
CA LYS A 119 6.85 7.47 -18.83
C LYS A 119 5.65 7.46 -19.80
N PRO A 120 5.79 8.08 -20.99
CA PRO A 120 7.02 8.60 -21.60
C PRO A 120 7.32 10.10 -21.30
N ASN A 121 6.65 10.70 -20.29
CA ASN A 121 6.88 12.11 -19.96
C ASN A 121 8.35 12.37 -19.60
N ARG A 122 8.84 13.53 -20.00
CA ARG A 122 10.18 14.05 -19.65
C ARG A 122 10.02 15.43 -19.04
N VAL A 123 10.72 15.66 -17.93
CA VAL A 123 10.69 16.91 -17.18
C VAL A 123 12.09 17.36 -16.80
N LYS A 124 12.25 18.67 -16.59
CA LYS A 124 13.37 19.28 -15.88
C LYS A 124 12.95 19.64 -14.46
N LEU A 125 13.89 19.59 -13.54
CA LEU A 125 13.69 20.03 -12.18
C LEU A 125 14.43 21.36 -11.96
N SER A 126 13.78 22.33 -11.32
CA SER A 126 14.42 23.48 -10.70
C SER A 126 14.01 23.53 -9.24
N ILE A 127 14.90 23.99 -8.36
CA ILE A 127 14.62 24.07 -6.92
C ILE A 127 14.75 25.51 -6.49
N VAL A 128 13.70 26.02 -5.82
CA VAL A 128 13.67 27.39 -5.28
C VAL A 128 13.67 27.32 -3.76
N SER A 129 14.64 27.99 -3.14
CA SER A 129 14.76 28.05 -1.69
C SER A 129 13.78 29.04 -1.06
N PRO A 130 13.61 29.04 0.27
CA PRO A 130 12.78 30.02 0.96
C PRO A 130 13.23 31.48 0.78
N SER A 131 14.54 31.75 0.58
CA SER A 131 15.06 33.11 0.29
C SER A 131 14.90 33.52 -1.17
N GLY A 132 14.46 32.59 -2.05
CA GLY A 132 14.33 32.84 -3.48
C GLY A 132 15.57 32.48 -4.31
N GLU A 133 16.60 31.88 -3.72
CA GLU A 133 17.73 31.34 -4.49
C GLU A 133 17.23 30.18 -5.38
N VAL A 134 17.66 30.19 -6.66
CA VAL A 134 17.17 29.21 -7.66
C VAL A 134 18.35 28.40 -8.19
N ILE A 135 18.22 27.07 -8.10
CA ILE A 135 19.04 26.12 -8.85
C ILE A 135 18.20 25.58 -10.00
N ASP A 136 18.61 25.91 -11.21
CA ASP A 136 17.77 25.71 -12.40
C ASP A 136 18.29 24.59 -13.32
N ASN A 137 17.39 24.04 -14.14
CA ASN A 137 17.69 23.12 -15.22
C ASN A 137 18.41 21.81 -14.82
N LEU A 138 18.05 21.24 -13.67
CA LEU A 138 18.50 19.90 -13.30
C LEU A 138 17.82 18.86 -14.19
N GLU A 139 18.61 18.03 -14.88
CA GLU A 139 18.12 17.03 -15.84
C GLU A 139 18.75 15.66 -15.58
N ALA A 140 18.06 14.61 -15.98
CA ALA A 140 18.61 13.26 -16.03
C ALA A 140 19.74 13.19 -17.09
N LYS A 141 20.97 13.46 -16.68
CA LYS A 141 22.17 13.22 -17.48
C LYS A 141 22.82 11.94 -16.99
N ASN A 142 22.82 10.89 -17.83
CA ASN A 142 23.51 9.63 -17.62
C ASN A 142 24.16 9.43 -16.24
N THR A 143 23.39 8.95 -15.25
CA THR A 143 23.84 8.37 -13.96
C THR A 143 24.59 9.28 -12.96
N ASN A 144 24.48 10.58 -12.99
CA ASN A 144 25.19 11.43 -12.04
C ASN A 144 24.29 11.93 -10.90
N ASN A 145 24.78 11.72 -9.66
CA ASN A 145 24.28 12.40 -8.48
C ASN A 145 24.70 13.87 -8.58
N GLU A 146 23.76 14.78 -8.73
CA GLU A 146 24.06 16.20 -8.68
C GLU A 146 24.07 16.66 -7.22
N ARG A 147 25.21 17.20 -6.77
CA ARG A 147 25.32 17.89 -5.48
C ARG A 147 25.14 19.37 -5.70
N ILE A 148 24.18 19.94 -4.97
CA ILE A 148 23.84 21.34 -5.02
C ILE A 148 23.90 21.95 -3.63
N LYS A 149 24.25 23.24 -3.54
CA LYS A 149 24.33 23.97 -2.28
C LYS A 149 23.64 25.31 -2.43
N PHE A 150 22.69 25.56 -1.56
CA PHE A 150 22.04 26.85 -1.42
C PHE A 150 22.88 27.71 -0.47
N LEU A 151 23.38 28.85 -0.97
CA LEU A 151 24.35 29.64 -0.23
C LEU A 151 23.71 30.39 0.93
N TYR A 152 22.52 30.94 0.72
CA TYR A 152 21.81 31.70 1.75
C TYR A 152 21.26 30.82 2.89
N GLU A 153 20.79 29.65 2.56
CA GLU A 153 20.25 28.70 3.55
C GLU A 153 21.33 27.81 4.19
N GLY A 154 22.46 27.64 3.55
CA GLY A 154 23.47 26.66 3.92
C GLY A 154 22.99 25.22 3.72
N THR A 155 21.89 25.01 3.01
CA THR A 155 21.30 23.71 2.72
C THR A 155 22.04 23.02 1.59
N GLU A 156 22.33 21.74 1.76
CA GLU A 156 22.90 20.87 0.72
C GLU A 156 21.89 19.84 0.27
N MET A 157 21.81 19.59 -1.04
CA MET A 157 20.97 18.55 -1.59
C MET A 157 21.75 17.65 -2.55
N ILE A 158 21.44 16.34 -2.49
CA ILE A 158 21.91 15.38 -3.49
C ILE A 158 20.68 14.95 -4.29
N VAL A 159 20.70 15.25 -5.59
CA VAL A 159 19.61 14.94 -6.52
C VAL A 159 20.04 13.79 -7.41
N ASN A 160 19.32 12.69 -7.35
CA ASN A 160 19.53 11.50 -8.17
C ASN A 160 18.40 11.36 -9.17
N PHE A 161 18.72 11.22 -10.45
CA PHE A 161 17.77 10.91 -11.49
C PHE A 161 17.94 9.45 -11.91
N THR A 162 16.87 8.65 -11.79
CA THR A 162 16.82 7.26 -12.28
C THR A 162 15.74 7.17 -13.35
N SER A 163 16.15 6.96 -14.60
CA SER A 163 15.22 6.95 -15.74
C SER A 163 15.76 6.07 -16.89
N PRO A 164 15.16 4.90 -17.18
CA PRO A 164 14.03 4.32 -16.46
C PRO A 164 14.42 3.77 -15.07
N GLU A 165 13.49 3.80 -14.12
CA GLU A 165 13.61 3.08 -12.87
C GLU A 165 13.27 1.59 -13.12
N LEU A 166 14.06 0.67 -12.52
CA LEU A 166 14.08 -0.74 -12.95
C LEU A 166 12.76 -1.50 -12.71
N SER A 167 12.02 -1.16 -11.65
CA SER A 167 10.81 -1.89 -11.28
C SER A 167 9.55 -1.40 -12.02
N THR A 168 9.56 -0.15 -12.46
CA THR A 168 8.39 0.51 -13.04
C THR A 168 8.58 0.95 -14.49
N GLY A 169 9.82 1.22 -14.89
CA GLY A 169 10.13 1.88 -16.15
C GLY A 169 9.93 3.41 -16.12
N ASP A 170 9.37 3.96 -15.05
CA ASP A 170 9.13 5.40 -14.88
C ASP A 170 10.40 6.18 -14.57
N SER A 171 10.28 7.49 -14.42
CA SER A 171 11.37 8.35 -13.95
C SER A 171 11.20 8.63 -12.46
N LEU A 172 12.26 8.39 -11.69
CA LEU A 172 12.38 8.76 -10.28
C LEU A 172 13.41 9.90 -10.15
N ILE A 173 13.01 10.98 -9.49
CA ILE A 173 13.87 12.02 -8.99
C ILE A 173 13.92 11.85 -7.47
N PHE A 174 15.06 11.38 -6.96
CA PHE A 174 15.26 11.18 -5.53
C PHE A 174 16.17 12.28 -4.97
N ILE A 175 15.66 13.07 -4.03
CA ILE A 175 16.34 14.19 -3.44
C ILE A 175 16.61 13.91 -1.97
N ARG A 176 17.87 14.04 -1.56
CA ARG A 176 18.25 14.00 -0.15
C ARG A 176 18.73 15.38 0.26
N ALA A 177 17.95 16.06 1.08
CA ALA A 177 18.29 17.37 1.61
C ALA A 177 18.94 17.23 3.00
N TYR A 178 19.98 18.00 3.22
CA TYR A 178 20.76 18.06 4.46
C TYR A 178 20.89 19.49 4.94
N ASN A 179 20.93 19.69 6.26
CA ASN A 179 20.93 21.02 6.88
C ASN A 179 19.80 21.90 6.34
N LEU A 180 18.63 21.28 6.15
CA LEU A 180 17.51 21.92 5.52
C LEU A 180 17.02 23.10 6.35
N LYS A 181 16.87 24.25 5.72
CA LYS A 181 16.37 25.48 6.36
C LYS A 181 14.85 25.48 6.35
N ALA A 182 14.25 25.91 7.45
CA ALA A 182 12.80 26.09 7.56
C ALA A 182 12.28 27.13 6.55
N GLY A 183 11.04 26.90 6.09
CA GLY A 183 10.38 27.77 5.13
C GLY A 183 9.72 26.98 4.00
N ILE A 184 9.33 27.68 2.94
CA ILE A 184 8.67 27.05 1.78
C ILE A 184 9.70 26.80 0.70
N TRP A 185 9.92 25.53 0.41
CA TRP A 185 10.73 25.05 -0.69
C TRP A 185 9.84 24.69 -1.87
N LYS A 186 10.27 25.06 -3.11
CA LYS A 186 9.54 24.72 -4.34
C LYS A 186 10.39 23.83 -5.21
N PHE A 187 9.84 22.67 -5.55
CA PHE A 187 10.40 21.73 -6.52
C PHE A 187 9.61 21.90 -7.81
N ARG A 188 10.19 22.64 -8.74
CA ARG A 188 9.53 23.08 -9.97
C ARG A 188 9.79 22.08 -11.08
N LEU A 189 8.74 21.47 -11.60
CA LEU A 189 8.79 20.59 -12.76
C LEU A 189 8.44 21.37 -14.02
N THR A 190 9.33 21.38 -15.01
CA THR A 190 9.08 21.97 -16.33
C THR A 190 8.96 20.85 -17.37
N GLY A 191 7.83 20.76 -18.06
CA GLY A 191 7.59 19.78 -19.10
C GLY A 191 8.53 19.94 -20.28
N GLN A 192 9.26 18.88 -20.66
CA GLN A 192 10.06 18.84 -21.89
C GLN A 192 9.33 18.14 -23.01
N SER A 193 8.80 16.95 -22.73
CA SER A 193 7.97 16.15 -23.64
C SER A 193 6.87 15.50 -22.82
N ILE A 194 5.63 15.88 -23.04
CA ILE A 194 4.50 15.52 -22.20
C ILE A 194 3.46 14.78 -23.02
N VAL A 195 3.00 13.63 -22.49
CA VAL A 195 1.93 12.78 -23.05
C VAL A 195 0.73 12.75 -22.11
N ASP A 196 0.86 12.21 -20.88
CA ASP A 196 -0.20 12.23 -19.88
C ASP A 196 0.11 13.16 -18.70
N GLY A 197 1.36 13.60 -18.59
CA GLY A 197 1.88 14.58 -17.65
C GLY A 197 1.82 14.19 -16.18
N LYS A 198 1.45 12.95 -15.85
CA LYS A 198 1.26 12.53 -14.46
C LYS A 198 2.56 12.51 -13.68
N TYR A 199 2.52 13.14 -12.51
CA TYR A 199 3.57 13.06 -11.50
C TYR A 199 2.99 12.80 -10.10
N TYR A 200 3.82 12.23 -9.24
CA TYR A 200 3.52 11.91 -7.85
C TYR A 200 4.73 12.25 -7.00
N ALA A 201 4.51 12.74 -5.77
CA ALA A 201 5.62 13.00 -4.87
C ALA A 201 5.27 12.57 -3.45
N TRP A 202 6.26 12.02 -2.75
CA TRP A 202 6.15 11.60 -1.35
C TRP A 202 7.31 12.14 -0.53
N ILE A 203 7.02 12.40 0.74
CA ILE A 203 7.97 12.57 1.82
C ILE A 203 7.71 11.47 2.87
N PRO A 204 8.62 11.21 3.81
CA PRO A 204 8.44 10.16 4.83
C PRO A 204 7.12 10.26 5.58
N GLN A 205 6.77 9.20 6.30
CA GLN A 205 5.60 9.15 7.16
C GLN A 205 5.63 10.29 8.18
N ARG A 206 4.44 10.75 8.58
CA ARG A 206 4.23 11.87 9.51
C ARG A 206 5.05 11.75 10.79
N GLU A 207 5.16 10.55 11.31
CA GLU A 207 5.84 10.24 12.57
C GLU A 207 7.35 10.50 12.52
N LEU A 208 7.93 10.53 11.31
CA LEU A 208 9.36 10.79 11.06
C LEU A 208 9.66 12.26 10.70
N LEU A 209 8.64 13.10 10.70
CA LEU A 209 8.74 14.49 10.27
C LEU A 209 8.50 15.46 11.44
N ASP A 210 9.08 16.66 11.32
CA ASP A 210 8.63 17.81 12.12
C ASP A 210 7.15 18.11 11.86
N SER A 211 6.39 18.49 12.87
CA SER A 211 4.94 18.72 12.79
C SER A 211 4.52 19.73 11.71
N GLU A 212 5.40 20.67 11.36
CA GLU A 212 5.12 21.68 10.34
C GLU A 212 5.60 21.28 8.93
N THR A 213 6.34 20.15 8.81
CA THR A 213 6.86 19.70 7.50
C THR A 213 5.79 18.95 6.74
N LYS A 214 5.37 19.49 5.56
CA LYS A 214 4.28 18.95 4.76
C LYS A 214 4.21 19.52 3.35
N PHE A 215 3.54 18.83 2.43
CA PHE A 215 3.13 19.45 1.17
C PHE A 215 2.04 20.50 1.41
N LEU A 216 2.11 21.63 0.71
CA LEU A 216 1.08 22.68 0.81
C LEU A 216 -0.17 22.34 -0.02
N ASN A 217 0.00 21.56 -1.09
CA ASN A 217 -1.08 21.07 -1.95
C ASN A 217 -1.11 19.55 -1.90
N SER A 218 -1.40 19.01 -0.71
CA SER A 218 -1.46 17.56 -0.47
C SER A 218 -2.69 16.91 -1.07
N VAL A 219 -2.59 15.60 -1.35
CA VAL A 219 -3.69 14.75 -1.81
C VAL A 219 -3.81 13.55 -0.88
N GLY A 220 -5.03 13.29 -0.40
CA GLY A 220 -5.31 12.21 0.54
C GLY A 220 -5.54 10.84 -0.10
N TYR A 221 -5.43 10.71 -1.42
CA TYR A 221 -5.46 9.44 -2.15
C TYR A 221 -4.06 9.01 -2.58
N THR A 222 -3.91 7.75 -3.00
CA THR A 222 -2.60 7.16 -3.33
C THR A 222 -1.63 7.20 -2.12
N THR A 223 -2.20 7.12 -0.91
CA THR A 223 -1.49 7.19 0.38
C THR A 223 -1.32 5.83 1.05
N LEU A 224 -1.52 4.76 0.29
CA LEU A 224 -1.20 3.39 0.72
C LEU A 224 0.29 3.28 1.01
N THR A 225 0.66 2.67 2.13
CA THR A 225 2.08 2.33 2.37
C THR A 225 2.57 1.26 1.39
N LEU A 226 3.87 1.22 1.16
CA LEU A 226 4.49 0.43 0.08
C LEU A 226 4.03 -1.04 0.06
N SER A 227 4.17 -1.78 1.16
CA SER A 227 3.78 -3.19 1.24
C SER A 227 2.31 -3.42 0.88
N SER A 228 1.43 -2.45 1.19
CA SER A 228 -0.01 -2.57 0.93
C SER A 228 -0.39 -2.44 -0.54
N THR A 229 0.54 -2.02 -1.40
CA THR A 229 0.35 -2.00 -2.85
C THR A 229 0.63 -3.35 -3.52
N SER A 230 1.14 -4.34 -2.76
CA SER A 230 1.40 -5.70 -3.25
C SER A 230 0.13 -6.39 -3.74
N SER A 231 0.17 -6.99 -4.93
CA SER A 231 -0.97 -7.74 -5.49
C SER A 231 -1.24 -9.05 -4.74
N GLY A 232 -0.20 -9.67 -4.17
CA GLY A 232 -0.29 -10.93 -3.44
C GLY A 232 -0.77 -10.78 -1.99
N ALA A 233 -0.53 -9.63 -1.35
CA ALA A 233 -1.01 -9.38 0.00
C ALA A 233 -2.51 -9.09 0.06
N ILE A 234 -3.11 -9.33 1.22
CA ILE A 234 -4.42 -8.80 1.58
C ILE A 234 -4.20 -7.47 2.26
N SER A 235 -4.57 -6.38 1.59
CA SER A 235 -4.40 -5.01 2.04
C SER A 235 -5.64 -4.53 2.78
N VAL A 236 -5.46 -4.05 4.03
CA VAL A 236 -6.57 -3.76 4.95
C VAL A 236 -6.57 -2.29 5.36
N ALA A 237 -7.62 -1.56 4.98
CA ALA A 237 -7.94 -0.23 5.51
C ALA A 237 -8.66 -0.33 6.85
N TYR A 238 -8.78 0.78 7.59
CA TYR A 238 -9.54 0.77 8.82
C TYR A 238 -10.63 1.85 8.86
N TYR A 239 -11.69 1.53 9.59
CA TYR A 239 -12.85 2.38 9.79
C TYR A 239 -13.28 2.36 11.26
N ASN A 240 -14.16 3.29 11.63
CA ASN A 240 -14.81 3.28 12.94
C ASN A 240 -15.95 2.26 12.93
N GLN A 241 -15.78 1.17 13.67
CA GLN A 241 -16.73 0.07 13.76
C GLN A 241 -18.03 0.44 14.52
N ASP A 242 -18.05 1.54 15.28
CA ASP A 242 -19.20 1.92 16.09
C ASP A 242 -20.29 2.57 15.22
N ASP A 243 -19.88 3.32 14.18
CA ASP A 243 -20.79 4.08 13.30
C ASP A 243 -20.58 3.85 11.81
N ASN A 244 -19.61 2.99 11.44
CA ASN A 244 -19.17 2.72 10.08
C ASN A 244 -18.69 3.98 9.33
N SER A 245 -18.08 4.93 10.02
CA SER A 245 -17.49 6.10 9.39
C SER A 245 -16.08 5.85 8.88
N VAL A 246 -15.71 6.54 7.79
CA VAL A 246 -14.35 6.55 7.25
C VAL A 246 -13.42 7.25 8.24
N ILE A 247 -12.29 6.67 8.53
CA ILE A 247 -11.23 7.32 9.30
C ILE A 247 -10.29 8.04 8.32
N SER A 248 -10.09 9.33 8.55
CA SER A 248 -9.31 10.21 7.66
C SER A 248 -7.85 9.78 7.52
N GLU A 249 -7.29 9.23 8.58
CA GLU A 249 -5.91 8.76 8.67
C GLU A 249 -5.67 7.46 7.89
N SER A 250 -6.72 6.65 7.66
CA SER A 250 -6.57 5.40 6.90
C SER A 250 -5.95 5.64 5.53
N GLY A 251 -4.89 4.91 5.20
CA GLY A 251 -4.29 4.97 3.87
C GLY A 251 -5.32 4.62 2.78
N ARG A 252 -5.34 5.37 1.68
CA ARG A 252 -6.34 5.28 0.61
C ARG A 252 -5.71 4.96 -0.72
N GLY A 253 -6.45 4.19 -1.50
CA GLY A 253 -6.07 3.80 -2.87
C GLY A 253 -6.33 4.89 -3.93
N TYR A 254 -6.30 4.52 -5.18
CA TYR A 254 -5.72 3.25 -5.66
C TYR A 254 -4.19 3.31 -5.69
N THR A 255 -3.53 2.24 -6.17
CA THR A 255 -2.09 2.34 -6.49
C THR A 255 -1.87 3.32 -7.65
N ARG A 256 -0.62 3.76 -7.87
CA ARG A 256 -0.28 4.67 -8.99
C ARG A 256 -0.73 4.15 -10.36
N TYR A 257 -0.75 2.84 -10.56
CA TYR A 257 -1.19 2.21 -11.81
C TYR A 257 -2.66 1.79 -11.79
N GLY A 258 -3.43 2.26 -10.79
CA GLY A 258 -4.88 2.06 -10.74
C GLY A 258 -5.30 0.67 -10.26
N MET A 259 -4.39 -0.14 -9.70
CA MET A 259 -4.79 -1.40 -9.05
C MET A 259 -5.70 -1.07 -7.86
N ILE A 260 -6.80 -1.81 -7.76
CA ILE A 260 -7.75 -1.67 -6.66
C ILE A 260 -7.09 -2.14 -5.36
N LYS A 261 -6.85 -1.20 -4.48
CA LYS A 261 -6.38 -1.33 -3.11
C LYS A 261 -6.98 -0.18 -2.29
N PRO A 262 -7.33 -0.40 -1.01
CA PRO A 262 -7.22 -1.65 -0.25
C PRO A 262 -8.06 -2.77 -0.83
N ASP A 263 -7.83 -4.02 -0.40
CA ASP A 263 -8.71 -5.13 -0.76
C ASP A 263 -9.99 -5.08 0.08
N ILE A 264 -9.88 -4.73 1.38
CA ILE A 264 -10.99 -4.73 2.33
C ILE A 264 -10.76 -3.66 3.41
N ALA A 265 -11.81 -3.24 4.12
CA ALA A 265 -11.70 -2.44 5.33
C ALA A 265 -12.21 -3.22 6.55
N ALA A 266 -11.56 -3.11 7.70
CA ALA A 266 -11.98 -3.71 8.95
C ALA A 266 -12.02 -2.68 10.09
N GLY A 267 -12.72 -2.98 11.17
CA GLY A 267 -12.78 -2.12 12.35
C GLY A 267 -11.40 -1.97 12.98
N GLY A 268 -11.00 -0.74 13.27
CA GLY A 268 -9.67 -0.44 13.79
C GLY A 268 -9.61 0.87 14.58
N PHE A 269 -10.75 1.40 14.98
CA PHE A 269 -10.84 2.62 15.77
C PHE A 269 -11.23 2.31 17.22
N ASN A 270 -10.47 2.83 18.19
CA ASN A 270 -10.67 2.58 19.63
C ASN A 270 -10.88 1.10 19.98
N ALA A 271 -10.14 0.23 19.30
CA ALA A 271 -10.26 -1.20 19.52
C ALA A 271 -9.57 -1.63 20.82
N ILE A 272 -10.22 -2.53 21.55
CA ILE A 272 -9.65 -3.14 22.75
C ILE A 272 -8.72 -4.27 22.31
N VAL A 273 -7.46 -4.18 22.72
CA VAL A 273 -6.42 -5.14 22.40
C VAL A 273 -5.72 -5.63 23.66
N THR A 274 -4.99 -6.74 23.53
CA THR A 274 -4.13 -7.24 24.62
C THR A 274 -2.94 -6.29 24.82
N ASN A 275 -2.60 -6.01 26.09
CA ASN A 275 -1.46 -5.18 26.43
C ASN A 275 -0.24 -6.05 26.82
N PRO A 276 0.97 -5.76 26.31
CA PRO A 276 2.19 -6.38 26.81
C PRO A 276 2.31 -6.22 28.34
N GLY A 277 2.52 -7.32 29.03
CA GLY A 277 2.53 -7.34 30.50
C GLY A 277 1.20 -7.63 31.18
N GLY A 278 0.12 -7.82 30.42
CA GLY A 278 -1.21 -8.23 30.88
C GLY A 278 -2.25 -7.11 30.83
N GLY A 279 -3.53 -7.51 30.89
CA GLY A 279 -4.66 -6.60 30.74
C GLY A 279 -4.95 -6.22 29.30
N THR A 280 -5.65 -5.11 29.11
CA THR A 280 -6.07 -4.59 27.80
C THR A 280 -5.64 -3.13 27.63
N ALA A 281 -5.49 -2.72 26.36
CA ALA A 281 -5.27 -1.33 25.95
C ALA A 281 -6.27 -0.97 24.85
N VAL A 282 -6.54 0.32 24.68
CA VAL A 282 -7.35 0.85 23.56
C VAL A 282 -6.41 1.49 22.56
N ILE A 283 -6.43 1.01 21.32
CA ILE A 283 -5.61 1.56 20.24
C ILE A 283 -6.44 1.72 18.95
N SER A 284 -5.94 2.59 18.07
CA SER A 284 -6.53 2.81 16.74
C SER A 284 -5.45 2.70 15.67
N GLY A 285 -5.84 2.28 14.48
CA GLY A 285 -4.96 2.26 13.30
C GLY A 285 -5.24 1.10 12.35
N SER A 286 -4.72 1.24 11.14
CA SER A 286 -4.83 0.19 10.11
C SER A 286 -4.17 -1.13 10.52
N SER A 287 -3.16 -1.08 11.40
CA SER A 287 -2.53 -2.29 11.96
C SER A 287 -3.50 -3.10 12.82
N VAL A 288 -4.41 -2.45 13.56
CA VAL A 288 -5.45 -3.16 14.33
C VAL A 288 -6.39 -3.90 13.40
N ALA A 289 -6.91 -3.20 12.39
CA ALA A 289 -7.78 -3.77 11.37
C ALA A 289 -7.10 -4.94 10.62
N GLY A 290 -5.82 -4.77 10.26
CA GLY A 290 -5.04 -5.82 9.61
C GLY A 290 -4.88 -7.07 10.48
N ALA A 291 -4.68 -6.90 11.80
CA ALA A 291 -4.57 -8.02 12.74
C ALA A 291 -5.87 -8.84 12.82
N VAL A 292 -7.04 -8.19 12.78
CA VAL A 292 -8.36 -8.87 12.74
C VAL A 292 -8.48 -9.74 11.50
N VAL A 293 -8.14 -9.21 10.32
CA VAL A 293 -8.20 -9.97 9.07
C VAL A 293 -7.15 -11.08 9.05
N ALA A 294 -5.95 -10.85 9.60
CA ALA A 294 -4.92 -11.90 9.73
C ALA A 294 -5.41 -13.06 10.61
N GLY A 295 -6.10 -12.77 11.71
CA GLY A 295 -6.73 -13.80 12.54
C GLY A 295 -7.78 -14.64 11.77
N CYS A 296 -8.61 -14.00 10.96
CA CYS A 296 -9.54 -14.70 10.09
C CYS A 296 -8.83 -15.60 9.07
N CYS A 297 -7.76 -15.10 8.43
CA CYS A 297 -6.96 -15.91 7.52
C CYS A 297 -6.37 -17.15 8.21
N ALA A 298 -5.98 -17.04 9.48
CA ALA A 298 -5.48 -18.18 10.25
C ALA A 298 -6.58 -19.23 10.47
N LEU A 299 -7.82 -18.81 10.76
CA LEU A 299 -8.97 -19.73 10.90
C LEU A 299 -9.34 -20.40 9.57
N ILE A 300 -9.25 -19.65 8.45
CA ILE A 300 -9.46 -20.24 7.12
C ILE A 300 -8.37 -21.28 6.82
N LEU A 301 -7.10 -20.99 7.13
CA LEU A 301 -5.99 -21.93 6.94
C LEU A 301 -6.11 -23.16 7.86
N GLN A 302 -6.61 -22.98 9.10
CA GLN A 302 -6.92 -24.10 9.97
C GLN A 302 -7.94 -25.03 9.32
N TRP A 303 -9.10 -24.49 8.93
CA TRP A 303 -10.15 -25.26 8.26
C TRP A 303 -9.66 -25.92 6.98
N ALA A 304 -8.96 -25.16 6.12
CA ALA A 304 -8.56 -25.63 4.81
C ALA A 304 -7.42 -26.66 4.87
N VAL A 305 -6.29 -26.28 5.49
CA VAL A 305 -5.04 -27.04 5.43
C VAL A 305 -4.91 -28.03 6.60
N VAL A 306 -5.15 -27.56 7.84
CA VAL A 306 -4.97 -28.40 9.04
C VAL A 306 -6.06 -29.46 9.12
N ASP A 307 -7.32 -29.08 8.94
CA ASP A 307 -8.47 -29.98 8.95
C ASP A 307 -8.69 -30.68 7.60
N LYS A 308 -7.82 -30.41 6.60
CA LYS A 308 -7.75 -31.06 5.28
C LYS A 308 -9.00 -30.91 4.40
N ASN A 309 -9.79 -29.84 4.60
CA ASN A 309 -10.95 -29.58 3.75
C ASN A 309 -10.53 -29.05 2.36
N TYR A 310 -9.43 -28.25 2.29
CA TYR A 310 -8.84 -27.77 1.04
C TYR A 310 -7.32 -27.55 1.19
N PRO A 311 -6.50 -28.63 1.18
CA PRO A 311 -5.08 -28.57 1.53
C PRO A 311 -4.23 -27.65 0.65
N ASP A 312 -4.62 -27.46 -0.61
CA ASP A 312 -3.89 -26.69 -1.62
C ASP A 312 -4.39 -25.24 -1.78
N ILE A 313 -5.04 -24.66 -0.74
CA ILE A 313 -5.56 -23.30 -0.81
C ILE A 313 -4.45 -22.28 -0.93
N TYR A 314 -4.64 -21.26 -1.79
CA TYR A 314 -3.73 -20.14 -2.03
C TYR A 314 -4.29 -18.83 -1.46
N ALA A 315 -3.41 -17.88 -1.19
CA ALA A 315 -3.79 -16.54 -0.71
C ALA A 315 -4.83 -15.85 -1.62
N ALA A 316 -4.72 -16.02 -2.94
CA ALA A 316 -5.67 -15.45 -3.90
C ALA A 316 -7.11 -15.96 -3.70
N GLN A 317 -7.28 -17.24 -3.35
CA GLN A 317 -8.60 -17.83 -3.07
C GLN A 317 -9.15 -17.32 -1.74
N ILE A 318 -8.30 -17.25 -0.71
CA ILE A 318 -8.67 -16.66 0.60
C ILE A 318 -9.10 -15.21 0.42
N LYS A 319 -8.33 -14.42 -0.35
CA LYS A 319 -8.69 -13.05 -0.71
C LYS A 319 -10.06 -12.99 -1.41
N SER A 320 -10.33 -13.89 -2.35
CA SER A 320 -11.60 -13.95 -3.06
C SER A 320 -12.77 -14.24 -2.11
N TYR A 321 -12.62 -15.12 -1.12
CA TYR A 321 -13.64 -15.36 -0.10
C TYR A 321 -13.86 -14.12 0.78
N ILE A 322 -12.79 -13.44 1.20
CA ILE A 322 -12.88 -12.21 1.98
C ILE A 322 -13.64 -11.13 1.21
N ILE A 323 -13.28 -10.91 -0.05
CA ILE A 323 -13.94 -9.90 -0.92
C ILE A 323 -15.40 -10.26 -1.18
N SER A 324 -15.69 -11.53 -1.50
CA SER A 324 -17.06 -11.93 -1.83
C SER A 324 -17.98 -12.01 -0.61
N GLY A 325 -17.42 -12.16 0.60
CA GLY A 325 -18.14 -12.12 1.86
C GLY A 325 -18.29 -10.73 2.47
N ALA A 326 -17.68 -9.71 1.86
CA ALA A 326 -17.69 -8.34 2.37
C ALA A 326 -19.09 -7.72 2.37
N LYS A 327 -19.32 -6.81 3.33
CA LYS A 327 -20.55 -6.02 3.42
C LYS A 327 -20.34 -4.61 2.87
N GLY A 328 -21.30 -4.13 2.10
CA GLY A 328 -21.35 -2.73 1.68
C GLY A 328 -22.06 -1.84 2.70
N ARG A 329 -21.63 -0.57 2.79
CA ARG A 329 -22.37 0.47 3.49
C ARG A 329 -23.44 1.04 2.55
N PRO A 330 -24.68 1.30 3.02
CA PRO A 330 -25.72 1.90 2.19
C PRO A 330 -25.26 3.23 1.57
N GLY A 331 -25.48 3.39 0.27
CA GLY A 331 -25.13 4.60 -0.48
C GLY A 331 -23.74 4.61 -1.10
N ASP A 332 -22.85 3.70 -0.74
CA ASP A 332 -21.52 3.58 -1.32
C ASP A 332 -21.49 2.68 -2.56
N VAL A 333 -20.58 2.99 -3.48
CA VAL A 333 -20.28 2.14 -4.65
C VAL A 333 -18.94 1.44 -4.42
N TYR A 334 -18.88 0.17 -4.71
CA TYR A 334 -17.69 -0.68 -4.53
C TYR A 334 -17.21 -1.28 -5.85
N PRO A 335 -15.89 -1.50 -6.04
CA PRO A 335 -14.82 -1.13 -5.11
C PRO A 335 -14.54 0.39 -5.13
N ASN A 336 -14.04 0.92 -4.01
CA ASN A 336 -13.62 2.32 -3.92
C ASN A 336 -12.28 2.50 -3.16
N LYS A 337 -11.81 3.74 -3.12
CA LYS A 337 -10.45 4.06 -2.64
C LYS A 337 -10.27 3.95 -1.12
N GLU A 338 -11.36 4.03 -0.35
CA GLU A 338 -11.34 4.01 1.12
C GLU A 338 -11.61 2.62 1.68
N TRP A 339 -12.55 1.91 1.08
CA TRP A 339 -13.08 0.63 1.58
C TRP A 339 -12.59 -0.59 0.79
N GLY A 340 -11.98 -0.39 -0.39
CA GLY A 340 -11.75 -1.47 -1.33
C GLY A 340 -13.07 -2.10 -1.75
N TYR A 341 -13.22 -3.40 -1.50
CA TYR A 341 -14.44 -4.14 -1.85
C TYR A 341 -15.52 -4.11 -0.75
N GLY A 342 -15.28 -3.42 0.38
CA GLY A 342 -16.27 -3.23 1.43
C GLY A 342 -15.74 -3.48 2.84
N MET A 343 -16.66 -3.64 3.79
CA MET A 343 -16.36 -3.95 5.18
C MET A 343 -16.16 -5.44 5.36
N PHE A 344 -15.10 -5.80 6.07
CA PHE A 344 -14.80 -7.18 6.42
C PHE A 344 -15.91 -7.80 7.27
N ASP A 345 -16.42 -8.96 6.84
CA ASP A 345 -17.41 -9.75 7.56
C ASP A 345 -16.99 -11.22 7.59
N MET A 346 -16.50 -11.66 8.74
CA MET A 346 -16.06 -13.04 8.94
C MET A 346 -17.18 -14.05 8.73
N GLN A 347 -18.42 -13.74 9.12
CA GLN A 347 -19.56 -14.62 8.89
C GLN A 347 -19.82 -14.77 7.39
N GLY A 348 -19.82 -13.65 6.64
CA GLY A 348 -19.97 -13.66 5.20
C GLY A 348 -18.90 -14.48 4.49
N VAL A 349 -17.63 -14.39 4.95
CA VAL A 349 -16.53 -15.23 4.43
C VAL A 349 -16.84 -16.72 4.56
N PHE A 350 -17.22 -17.19 5.76
CA PHE A 350 -17.53 -18.61 5.98
C PHE A 350 -18.82 -19.06 5.28
N ASP A 351 -19.78 -18.16 5.10
CA ASP A 351 -20.99 -18.47 4.31
C ASP A 351 -20.61 -18.69 2.83
N ARG A 352 -19.71 -17.87 2.25
CA ARG A 352 -19.20 -18.08 0.89
C ARG A 352 -18.40 -19.38 0.74
N ILE A 353 -17.58 -19.70 1.73
CA ILE A 353 -16.86 -20.97 1.76
C ILE A 353 -17.87 -22.13 1.74
N ARG A 354 -18.90 -22.05 2.58
CA ARG A 354 -19.96 -23.08 2.68
C ARG A 354 -20.73 -23.24 1.37
N GLU A 355 -21.13 -22.16 0.74
CA GLU A 355 -21.80 -22.16 -0.58
C GLU A 355 -20.93 -22.82 -1.67
N THR A 356 -19.62 -22.60 -1.63
CA THR A 356 -18.68 -23.15 -2.61
C THR A 356 -18.46 -24.66 -2.42
N TYR A 357 -18.41 -25.11 -1.16
CA TYR A 357 -18.09 -26.51 -0.81
C TYR A 357 -19.33 -27.36 -0.40
N SER A 358 -20.53 -26.78 -0.40
CA SER A 358 -21.74 -27.62 -0.29
C SER A 358 -21.75 -28.56 -1.47
N PRO A 359 -21.89 -29.89 -1.24
CA PRO A 359 -21.99 -30.83 -2.34
C PRO A 359 -23.23 -30.46 -3.15
N ARG A 360 -23.03 -29.91 -4.33
CA ARG A 360 -24.11 -29.76 -5.30
C ARG A 360 -24.55 -31.15 -5.64
N SER A 361 -25.83 -31.45 -5.44
CA SER A 361 -26.37 -32.78 -5.80
C SER A 361 -26.14 -33.00 -7.30
N ASP A 362 -25.88 -34.24 -7.71
CA ASP A 362 -25.76 -34.60 -9.12
C ASP A 362 -27.02 -34.19 -9.93
N GLU A 363 -28.14 -33.96 -9.24
CA GLU A 363 -29.39 -33.43 -9.81
C GLU A 363 -29.32 -32.01 -10.32
N ASP A 364 -28.32 -31.23 -9.89
CA ASP A 364 -28.14 -29.81 -10.32
C ASP A 364 -27.35 -29.64 -11.63
N TYR A 365 -26.90 -30.75 -12.24
CA TYR A 365 -26.14 -30.75 -13.48
C TYR A 365 -26.79 -31.61 -14.57
N GLU A 366 -26.63 -31.14 -15.81
CA GLU A 366 -26.86 -31.95 -17.01
C GLU A 366 -25.51 -32.39 -17.57
N GLU A 367 -25.37 -33.70 -17.81
CA GLU A 367 -24.17 -34.26 -18.42
C GLU A 367 -24.37 -34.41 -19.93
N TYR A 368 -23.49 -33.84 -20.68
CA TYR A 368 -23.39 -34.00 -22.14
C TYR A 368 -22.12 -34.76 -22.48
N ARG A 369 -22.26 -35.78 -23.32
CA ARG A 369 -21.12 -36.55 -23.82
C ARG A 369 -20.98 -36.31 -25.32
N VAL A 370 -19.84 -35.76 -25.74
CA VAL A 370 -19.48 -35.59 -27.14
C VAL A 370 -18.16 -36.33 -27.37
N ASN A 371 -18.25 -37.53 -27.95
CA ASN A 371 -17.11 -38.47 -28.08
C ASN A 371 -16.49 -38.79 -26.72
N ASN A 372 -15.19 -38.37 -26.49
CA ASN A 372 -14.47 -38.58 -25.25
C ASN A 372 -14.54 -37.35 -24.32
N LEU A 373 -15.32 -36.33 -24.66
CA LEU A 373 -15.48 -35.14 -23.84
C LEU A 373 -16.74 -35.24 -22.99
N PHE A 374 -16.57 -35.07 -21.67
CA PHE A 374 -17.67 -34.95 -20.71
C PHE A 374 -17.83 -33.47 -20.36
N ILE A 375 -19.03 -32.95 -20.54
CA ILE A 375 -19.37 -31.57 -20.18
C ILE A 375 -20.49 -31.64 -19.11
N ARG A 376 -20.22 -31.10 -17.92
CA ARG A 376 -21.23 -30.87 -16.89
C ARG A 376 -21.67 -29.41 -16.95
N MET A 377 -22.95 -29.19 -17.24
CA MET A 377 -23.54 -27.83 -17.26
C MET A 377 -24.51 -27.68 -16.10
N PRO A 378 -24.47 -26.60 -15.31
CA PRO A 378 -25.44 -26.32 -14.28
C PRO A 378 -26.84 -26.22 -14.89
N LYS A 379 -27.85 -26.90 -14.30
CA LYS A 379 -29.24 -26.68 -14.64
C LYS A 379 -29.65 -25.26 -14.23
N TYR A 380 -30.07 -24.43 -15.16
CA TYR A 380 -30.66 -23.13 -14.88
C TYR A 380 -32.02 -23.35 -14.18
N ARG A 381 -32.10 -23.12 -12.86
CA ARG A 381 -33.40 -22.99 -12.18
C ARG A 381 -34.00 -21.64 -12.56
N HIS A 382 -34.93 -21.61 -13.48
CA HIS A 382 -35.85 -20.50 -13.63
C HIS A 382 -36.62 -20.33 -12.32
N ASN A 383 -36.25 -19.35 -11.49
CA ASN A 383 -37.17 -18.91 -10.44
C ASN A 383 -38.42 -18.29 -11.11
N ARG A 384 -39.41 -19.13 -11.35
CA ARG A 384 -40.79 -18.66 -11.53
C ARG A 384 -41.32 -18.33 -10.14
N THR A 385 -41.35 -17.07 -9.77
CA THR A 385 -42.33 -16.52 -8.83
C THR A 385 -42.91 -15.29 -9.49
N ILE A 386 -43.92 -15.56 -10.29
CA ILE A 386 -45.03 -14.64 -10.52
C ILE A 386 -46.13 -15.14 -9.57
N ASN A 387 -46.35 -14.36 -8.52
CA ASN A 387 -47.68 -14.00 -8.00
C ASN A 387 -47.54 -12.95 -6.93
#